data_e5d4b1e6703832f9aa5318f8448cba2c
#
_entry.id   e5d4b1e6703832f9aa5318f8448cba2c
#
_cell.length_a   1.000
_cell.length_b   1.000
_cell.length_c   1.000
_cell.angle_alpha   90.00
_cell.angle_beta   90.00
_cell.angle_gamma   90.00
#
_symmetry.space_group_name_H-M   'P 1'
#
loop_
_entity.id
_entity.type
_entity.pdbx_description
1 polymer ?
#
loop_
_entity_poly.entity_id
_entity_poly.type
_entity_poly.pdbx_seq_one_letter_code
_entity_poly.pdbx_strand_id
1 'polypeptide(L)'
;MKRAQGFSLVELMISLALGLVISGAIIQVLVSSSVTNKLNQAVSQVQESGRYITSRLSSEFYEIGRYDTIVASIDDSVDTVAEAGFIENRPIGLAGDFASNATLGSTQASSGASDELVVSLLALADCTGSKHGYAADDEFHVVNRYYVSGNEFRCTGYDGRVLRGLKTQSVSPNTVTLLDNVSNFQLQYGVSDVAE
;
A
#
# COMPACT_ATOMS: atom_id res chain seq x y z
N MET A 1 -65.63 -37.79 -32.27
CA MET A 1 -64.32 -38.30 -31.82
C MET A 1 -63.20 -37.57 -32.63
N LYS A 2 -62.44 -36.68 -32.00
CA LYS A 2 -61.31 -36.04 -32.65
C LYS A 2 -60.13 -37.02 -32.65
N ARG A 3 -59.61 -37.35 -33.86
CA ARG A 3 -58.41 -38.20 -34.00
C ARG A 3 -57.24 -37.46 -33.44
N ALA A 4 -56.54 -38.05 -32.46
CA ALA A 4 -55.27 -37.60 -32.02
C ALA A 4 -54.24 -37.86 -33.13
N GLN A 5 -53.72 -36.82 -33.75
CA GLN A 5 -52.59 -36.93 -34.70
C GLN A 5 -51.32 -37.05 -33.87
N GLY A 6 -50.58 -38.16 -34.05
CA GLY A 6 -49.30 -38.38 -33.41
C GLY A 6 -48.22 -37.52 -34.04
N PHE A 7 -47.21 -37.11 -33.27
CA PHE A 7 -46.02 -36.38 -33.79
C PHE A 7 -45.20 -37.23 -34.76
N SER A 8 -44.78 -36.61 -35.83
CA SER A 8 -43.82 -37.23 -36.75
C SER A 8 -42.43 -37.36 -36.13
N LEU A 9 -41.71 -38.44 -36.41
CA LEU A 9 -40.34 -38.65 -35.96
C LEU A 9 -39.42 -37.50 -36.38
N VAL A 10 -39.59 -36.96 -37.59
CA VAL A 10 -38.86 -35.80 -38.15
C VAL A 10 -39.13 -34.53 -37.35
N GLU A 11 -40.39 -34.29 -36.92
CA GLU A 11 -40.76 -33.14 -36.13
C GLU A 11 -40.10 -33.15 -34.73
N LEU A 12 -39.98 -34.36 -34.17
CA LEU A 12 -39.29 -34.57 -32.89
C LEU A 12 -37.77 -34.34 -33.03
N MET A 13 -37.17 -34.79 -34.12
CA MET A 13 -35.74 -34.53 -34.39
C MET A 13 -35.43 -33.04 -34.61
N ILE A 14 -36.27 -32.31 -35.32
CA ILE A 14 -36.13 -30.88 -35.55
C ILE A 14 -36.26 -30.11 -34.25
N SER A 15 -37.28 -30.45 -33.43
CA SER A 15 -37.49 -29.83 -32.15
C SER A 15 -36.33 -30.02 -31.19
N LEU A 16 -35.71 -31.21 -31.18
CA LEU A 16 -34.56 -31.52 -30.35
C LEU A 16 -33.32 -30.78 -30.81
N ALA A 17 -33.10 -30.70 -32.13
CA ALA A 17 -31.99 -29.94 -32.71
C ALA A 17 -32.08 -28.43 -32.41
N LEU A 18 -33.27 -27.84 -32.57
CA LEU A 18 -33.52 -26.44 -32.23
C LEU A 18 -33.35 -26.19 -30.74
N GLY A 19 -33.83 -27.10 -29.89
CA GLY A 19 -33.67 -27.01 -28.43
C GLY A 19 -32.17 -26.98 -28.01
N LEU A 20 -31.35 -27.83 -28.66
CA LEU A 20 -29.88 -27.84 -28.40
C LEU A 20 -29.22 -26.54 -28.81
N VAL A 21 -29.56 -25.98 -29.97
CA VAL A 21 -29.01 -24.72 -30.47
C VAL A 21 -29.37 -23.57 -29.54
N ILE A 22 -30.63 -23.47 -29.11
CA ILE A 22 -31.11 -22.43 -28.19
C ILE A 22 -30.44 -22.57 -26.83
N SER A 23 -30.34 -23.79 -26.29
CA SER A 23 -29.67 -24.04 -25.01
C SER A 23 -28.17 -23.66 -25.05
N GLY A 24 -27.49 -23.98 -26.16
CA GLY A 24 -26.12 -23.59 -26.39
C GLY A 24 -25.93 -22.07 -26.41
N ALA A 25 -26.80 -21.34 -27.08
CA ALA A 25 -26.78 -19.89 -27.13
C ALA A 25 -27.01 -19.25 -25.73
N ILE A 26 -27.95 -19.79 -24.96
CA ILE A 26 -28.21 -19.30 -23.58
C ILE A 26 -27.00 -19.53 -22.68
N ILE A 27 -26.38 -20.71 -22.75
CA ILE A 27 -25.16 -20.99 -21.96
C ILE A 27 -24.05 -20.01 -22.30
N GLN A 28 -23.85 -19.72 -23.59
CA GLN A 28 -22.82 -18.77 -24.03
C GLN A 28 -23.06 -17.36 -23.47
N VAL A 29 -24.28 -16.89 -23.46
CA VAL A 29 -24.66 -15.58 -22.88
C VAL A 29 -24.43 -15.57 -21.37
N LEU A 30 -24.78 -16.64 -20.66
CA LEU A 30 -24.57 -16.74 -19.21
C LEU A 30 -23.08 -16.72 -18.85
N VAL A 31 -22.25 -17.47 -19.61
CA VAL A 31 -20.79 -17.49 -19.40
C VAL A 31 -20.21 -16.10 -19.65
N SER A 32 -20.57 -15.47 -20.78
CA SER A 32 -20.11 -14.12 -21.12
C SER A 32 -20.49 -13.10 -20.04
N SER A 33 -21.73 -13.14 -19.56
CA SER A 33 -22.21 -12.28 -18.47
C SER A 33 -21.44 -12.51 -17.17
N SER A 34 -21.17 -13.78 -16.82
CA SER A 34 -20.40 -14.14 -15.64
C SER A 34 -18.96 -13.61 -15.71
N VAL A 35 -18.29 -13.73 -16.86
CA VAL A 35 -16.94 -13.21 -17.07
C VAL A 35 -16.92 -11.69 -16.96
N THR A 36 -17.89 -11.00 -17.59
CA THR A 36 -18.00 -9.55 -17.52
C THR A 36 -18.21 -9.07 -16.07
N ASN A 37 -19.06 -9.74 -15.30
CA ASN A 37 -19.29 -9.41 -13.91
C ASN A 37 -18.03 -9.57 -13.06
N LYS A 38 -17.28 -10.67 -13.23
CA LYS A 38 -16.01 -10.89 -12.55
C LYS A 38 -14.97 -9.81 -12.91
N LEU A 39 -14.90 -9.42 -14.18
CA LEU A 39 -14.00 -8.37 -14.64
C LEU A 39 -14.37 -7.02 -14.00
N ASN A 40 -15.64 -6.66 -13.99
CA ASN A 40 -16.11 -5.42 -13.37
C ASN A 40 -15.82 -5.40 -11.86
N GLN A 41 -16.00 -6.53 -11.15
CA GLN A 41 -15.65 -6.64 -9.73
C GLN A 41 -14.14 -6.45 -9.51
N ALA A 42 -13.29 -7.09 -10.34
CA ALA A 42 -11.85 -6.94 -10.24
C ALA A 42 -11.41 -5.48 -10.50
N VAL A 43 -11.94 -4.84 -11.53
CA VAL A 43 -11.65 -3.42 -11.83
C VAL A 43 -12.09 -2.51 -10.67
N SER A 44 -13.28 -2.72 -10.12
CA SER A 44 -13.78 -1.95 -8.98
C SER A 44 -12.89 -2.11 -7.75
N GLN A 45 -12.44 -3.32 -7.46
CA GLN A 45 -11.54 -3.61 -6.35
C GLN A 45 -10.18 -2.91 -6.53
N VAL A 46 -9.61 -2.94 -7.73
CA VAL A 46 -8.34 -2.24 -8.03
C VAL A 46 -8.51 -0.73 -7.86
N GLN A 47 -9.61 -0.16 -8.34
CA GLN A 47 -9.87 1.27 -8.18
C GLN A 47 -10.06 1.68 -6.71
N GLU A 48 -10.78 0.89 -5.93
CA GLU A 48 -10.98 1.14 -4.50
C GLU A 48 -9.66 1.05 -3.74
N SER A 49 -8.89 -0.01 -3.98
CA SER A 49 -7.57 -0.20 -3.37
C SER A 49 -6.60 0.93 -3.76
N GLY A 50 -6.60 1.33 -5.03
CA GLY A 50 -5.77 2.45 -5.51
C GLY A 50 -6.15 3.77 -4.85
N ARG A 51 -7.43 4.07 -4.70
CA ARG A 51 -7.89 5.28 -3.99
C ARG A 51 -7.53 5.26 -2.51
N TYR A 52 -7.71 4.13 -1.86
CA TYR A 52 -7.35 3.97 -0.45
C TYR A 52 -5.86 4.21 -0.22
N ILE A 53 -4.99 3.53 -0.96
CA ILE A 53 -3.54 3.66 -0.78
C ILE A 53 -3.05 5.07 -1.12
N THR A 54 -3.58 5.67 -2.19
CA THR A 54 -3.22 7.04 -2.57
C THR A 54 -3.62 8.03 -1.48
N SER A 55 -4.83 7.92 -0.93
CA SER A 55 -5.30 8.79 0.16
C SER A 55 -4.44 8.62 1.42
N ARG A 56 -4.14 7.38 1.79
CA ARG A 56 -3.31 7.07 2.95
C ARG A 56 -1.89 7.62 2.79
N LEU A 57 -1.23 7.30 1.68
CA LEU A 57 0.14 7.77 1.42
C LEU A 57 0.20 9.29 1.31
N SER A 58 -0.79 9.93 0.67
CA SER A 58 -0.84 11.39 0.63
C SER A 58 -0.88 12.00 2.02
N SER A 59 -1.72 11.47 2.92
CA SER A 59 -1.80 11.95 4.30
C SER A 59 -0.46 11.80 5.03
N GLU A 60 0.17 10.62 4.93
CA GLU A 60 1.45 10.35 5.58
C GLU A 60 2.59 11.17 4.96
N PHE A 61 2.59 11.37 3.65
CA PHE A 61 3.63 12.11 2.93
C PHE A 61 3.59 13.62 3.19
N TYR A 62 2.43 14.18 3.50
CA TYR A 62 2.33 15.57 3.94
C TYR A 62 3.02 15.82 5.28
N GLU A 63 3.22 14.79 6.08
CA GLU A 63 3.90 14.90 7.38
C GLU A 63 5.41 14.60 7.30
N ILE A 64 5.93 14.19 6.14
CA ILE A 64 7.36 13.92 5.97
C ILE A 64 8.16 15.18 6.29
N GLY A 65 9.17 15.02 7.13
CA GLY A 65 10.00 16.13 7.60
C GLY A 65 9.34 17.01 8.66
N ARG A 66 8.14 16.69 9.12
CA ARG A 66 7.52 17.39 10.24
C ARG A 66 8.31 17.14 11.52
N TYR A 67 8.74 18.20 12.15
CA TYR A 67 9.55 18.18 13.36
C TYR A 67 8.96 19.03 14.50
N ASP A 68 7.93 19.81 14.23
CA ASP A 68 7.18 20.55 15.25
C ASP A 68 6.20 19.64 15.99
N THR A 69 6.08 19.86 17.28
CA THR A 69 5.15 19.13 18.15
C THR A 69 3.73 19.63 17.96
N ILE A 70 2.80 18.72 17.71
CA ILE A 70 1.35 19.02 17.68
C ILE A 70 0.71 18.80 19.04
N VAL A 71 1.23 17.89 19.85
CA VAL A 71 0.71 17.57 21.19
C VAL A 71 1.52 18.27 22.28
N ALA A 72 0.87 18.59 23.41
CA ALA A 72 1.51 19.30 24.50
C ALA A 72 2.45 18.39 25.34
N SER A 73 2.28 17.08 25.26
CA SER A 73 3.12 16.11 25.96
C SER A 73 4.21 15.60 25.03
N ILE A 74 5.45 15.86 25.38
CA ILE A 74 6.64 15.34 24.70
C ILE A 74 7.37 14.45 25.69
N ASP A 75 7.95 13.37 25.22
CA ASP A 75 8.91 12.61 26.04
C ASP A 75 10.16 13.48 26.27
N ASP A 76 10.26 14.12 27.44
CA ASP A 76 11.37 14.98 27.81
C ASP A 76 12.72 14.25 27.85
N SER A 77 12.73 12.91 27.82
CA SER A 77 13.96 12.13 27.66
C SER A 77 14.57 12.27 26.25
N VAL A 78 13.82 12.89 25.31
CA VAL A 78 14.20 13.13 23.93
C VAL A 78 14.84 14.52 23.84
N ASP A 79 16.02 14.61 23.23
CA ASP A 79 16.57 15.89 22.78
C ASP A 79 15.79 16.33 21.53
N THR A 80 14.66 16.99 21.73
CA THR A 80 13.79 17.47 20.65
C THR A 80 14.50 18.43 19.70
N VAL A 81 15.45 19.21 20.19
CA VAL A 81 16.22 20.15 19.36
C VAL A 81 17.12 19.39 18.38
N ALA A 82 17.84 18.38 18.89
CA ALA A 82 18.69 17.56 18.02
C ALA A 82 17.87 16.68 17.07
N GLU A 83 16.68 16.23 17.49
CA GLU A 83 15.77 15.47 16.63
C GLU A 83 15.11 16.35 15.58
N ALA A 84 14.66 17.54 15.93
CA ALA A 84 14.13 18.50 14.98
C ALA A 84 15.14 18.77 13.86
N GLY A 85 16.37 19.10 14.20
CA GLY A 85 17.43 19.33 13.20
C GLY A 85 17.74 18.09 12.35
N PHE A 86 17.66 16.89 12.92
CA PHE A 86 17.84 15.67 12.12
C PHE A 86 16.71 15.48 11.12
N ILE A 87 15.45 15.57 11.56
CA ILE A 87 14.28 15.37 10.70
C ILE A 87 14.20 16.45 9.62
N GLU A 88 14.45 17.71 9.96
CA GLU A 88 14.46 18.84 9.02
C GLU A 88 15.47 18.65 7.89
N ASN A 89 16.69 18.24 8.23
CA ASN A 89 17.76 18.09 7.24
C ASN A 89 17.73 16.72 6.52
N ARG A 90 16.99 15.73 7.06
CA ARG A 90 16.90 14.36 6.54
C ARG A 90 15.46 13.84 6.54
N PRO A 91 14.56 14.57 5.88
CA PRO A 91 13.16 14.11 5.76
C PRO A 91 13.07 12.81 4.97
N ILE A 92 14.00 12.60 4.02
CA ILE A 92 14.17 11.36 3.27
C ILE A 92 15.50 10.74 3.72
N GLY A 93 15.40 9.58 4.38
CA GLY A 93 16.57 8.86 4.87
C GLY A 93 17.36 8.21 3.74
N LEU A 94 18.66 8.39 3.78
CA LEU A 94 19.60 7.78 2.85
C LEU A 94 20.47 6.74 3.58
N ALA A 95 21.06 5.82 2.84
CA ALA A 95 22.02 4.86 3.40
C ALA A 95 23.17 5.60 4.08
N GLY A 96 23.47 5.21 5.33
CA GLY A 96 24.47 5.86 6.17
C GLY A 96 23.93 6.87 7.17
N ASP A 97 22.67 7.30 7.06
CA ASP A 97 22.06 8.27 7.98
C ASP A 97 21.79 7.66 9.37
N PHE A 98 21.56 6.37 9.43
CA PHE A 98 21.17 5.67 10.65
C PHE A 98 22.31 4.81 11.20
N ALA A 99 22.90 5.23 12.33
CA ALA A 99 24.07 4.58 12.93
C ALA A 99 23.85 3.10 13.28
N SER A 100 22.64 2.73 13.74
CA SER A 100 22.33 1.34 14.11
C SER A 100 21.89 0.48 12.92
N ASN A 101 21.61 1.08 11.75
CA ASN A 101 21.26 0.38 10.52
C ASN A 101 21.73 1.18 9.30
N ALA A 102 23.03 1.15 9.03
CA ALA A 102 23.66 1.94 7.99
C ALA A 102 23.20 1.61 6.55
N THR A 103 22.55 0.47 6.34
CA THR A 103 22.01 0.06 5.03
C THR A 103 20.59 0.55 4.79
N LEU A 104 19.90 1.01 5.84
CA LEU A 104 18.54 1.54 5.72
C LEU A 104 18.59 2.91 5.05
N GLY A 105 17.89 3.02 3.93
CA GLY A 105 17.80 4.28 3.19
C GLY A 105 16.96 4.14 1.95
N SER A 106 16.50 5.26 1.44
CA SER A 106 15.76 5.33 0.18
C SER A 106 16.70 4.94 -0.97
N THR A 107 16.19 4.12 -1.88
CA THR A 107 16.92 3.67 -3.06
C THR A 107 16.09 3.84 -4.31
N GLN A 108 16.71 4.36 -5.35
CA GLN A 108 16.14 4.32 -6.70
C GLN A 108 16.62 3.04 -7.37
N ALA A 109 15.70 2.17 -7.71
CA ALA A 109 16.02 0.91 -8.36
C ALA A 109 16.39 1.11 -9.82
N SER A 110 17.22 0.22 -10.35
CA SER A 110 17.45 0.15 -11.77
C SER A 110 16.20 -0.28 -12.53
N SER A 111 16.16 0.00 -13.83
CA SER A 111 15.03 -0.24 -14.72
C SER A 111 14.26 -1.55 -14.43
N GLY A 112 13.01 -1.43 -14.05
CA GLY A 112 12.07 -2.54 -13.83
C GLY A 112 11.97 -3.08 -12.41
N ALA A 113 12.83 -2.66 -11.46
CA ALA A 113 12.71 -2.98 -10.06
C ALA A 113 11.95 -1.86 -9.30
N SER A 114 11.43 -2.18 -8.11
CA SER A 114 10.72 -1.20 -7.28
C SER A 114 11.69 -0.36 -6.47
N ASP A 115 11.38 0.92 -6.33
CA ASP A 115 12.08 1.83 -5.45
C ASP A 115 11.77 1.52 -3.98
N GLU A 116 12.63 1.97 -3.09
CA GLU A 116 12.37 2.02 -1.66
C GLU A 116 12.36 3.47 -1.18
N LEU A 117 11.43 3.79 -0.31
CA LEU A 117 11.33 5.09 0.33
C LEU A 117 11.47 4.94 1.84
N VAL A 118 12.41 5.66 2.41
CA VAL A 118 12.59 5.79 3.85
C VAL A 118 12.38 7.24 4.24
N VAL A 119 11.45 7.50 5.15
CA VAL A 119 11.06 8.85 5.56
C VAL A 119 11.14 9.04 7.05
N SER A 120 11.50 10.24 7.49
CA SER A 120 11.57 10.66 8.87
C SER A 120 10.50 11.71 9.15
N LEU A 121 9.81 11.57 10.28
CA LEU A 121 8.80 12.53 10.74
C LEU A 121 8.63 12.43 12.26
N LEU A 122 7.99 13.43 12.85
CA LEU A 122 7.52 13.38 14.23
C LEU A 122 6.06 12.93 14.23
N ALA A 123 5.73 11.84 14.92
CA ALA A 123 4.37 11.29 14.98
C ALA A 123 4.11 10.51 16.26
N LEU A 124 2.83 10.28 16.56
CA LEU A 124 2.37 9.46 17.70
C LEU A 124 2.54 7.95 17.50
N ALA A 125 2.67 7.51 16.26
CA ALA A 125 2.86 6.11 15.90
C ALA A 125 3.49 6.01 14.50
N ASP A 126 4.15 4.89 14.23
CA ASP A 126 4.68 4.57 12.91
C ASP A 126 3.57 4.12 11.93
N CYS A 127 3.93 3.84 10.69
CA CYS A 127 2.99 3.39 9.64
C CYS A 127 2.29 2.06 9.97
N THR A 128 2.76 1.30 10.95
CA THR A 128 2.15 0.06 11.43
C THR A 128 1.22 0.28 12.62
N GLY A 129 1.17 1.51 13.17
CA GLY A 129 0.45 1.87 14.37
C GLY A 129 1.21 1.57 15.67
N SER A 130 2.49 1.18 15.59
CA SER A 130 3.32 0.93 16.77
C SER A 130 3.81 2.24 17.37
N LYS A 131 3.78 2.32 18.70
CA LYS A 131 4.27 3.45 19.49
C LYS A 131 5.66 3.22 20.07
N HIS A 132 6.30 2.13 19.79
CA HIS A 132 7.65 1.75 20.22
C HIS A 132 7.93 1.94 21.73
N GLY A 133 6.89 1.81 22.56
CA GLY A 133 6.96 1.96 24.02
C GLY A 133 6.82 3.39 24.53
N TYR A 134 6.53 4.36 23.69
CA TYR A 134 6.15 5.71 24.07
C TYR A 134 4.72 5.78 24.60
N ALA A 135 4.39 6.80 25.38
CA ALA A 135 3.04 7.00 25.90
C ALA A 135 2.05 7.29 24.74
N ALA A 136 0.75 7.22 25.07
CA ALA A 136 -0.28 7.28 24.03
C ALA A 136 -0.30 8.61 23.27
N ASP A 137 0.07 9.69 23.98
CA ASP A 137 -0.02 11.07 23.49
C ASP A 137 1.36 11.68 23.20
N ASP A 138 2.44 10.90 23.32
CA ASP A 138 3.78 11.38 23.06
C ASP A 138 4.14 11.20 21.59
N GLU A 139 4.56 12.27 20.93
CA GLU A 139 5.17 12.20 19.62
C GLU A 139 6.64 11.80 19.75
N PHE A 140 7.14 11.01 18.82
CA PHE A 140 8.52 10.58 18.75
C PHE A 140 9.02 10.58 17.31
N HIS A 141 10.34 10.49 17.15
CA HIS A 141 10.95 10.38 15.83
C HIS A 141 10.61 9.02 15.21
N VAL A 142 9.71 9.03 14.26
CA VAL A 142 9.28 7.87 13.48
C VAL A 142 10.09 7.81 12.19
N VAL A 143 10.52 6.61 11.82
CA VAL A 143 11.09 6.32 10.51
C VAL A 143 10.29 5.22 9.85
N ASN A 144 9.69 5.52 8.71
CA ASN A 144 8.89 4.59 7.94
C ASN A 144 9.60 4.19 6.64
N ARG A 145 9.67 2.89 6.36
CA ARG A 145 10.20 2.32 5.12
C ARG A 145 9.06 1.73 4.30
N TYR A 146 8.90 2.23 3.06
CA TYR A 146 7.93 1.76 2.08
C TYR A 146 8.66 1.04 0.96
N TYR A 147 8.22 -0.17 0.62
CA TYR A 147 8.87 -1.02 -0.38
C TYR A 147 7.94 -2.10 -0.90
N VAL A 148 8.26 -2.70 -2.04
CA VAL A 148 7.56 -3.86 -2.58
C VAL A 148 8.36 -5.13 -2.30
N SER A 149 7.70 -6.15 -1.76
CA SER A 149 8.29 -7.46 -1.54
C SER A 149 7.25 -8.55 -1.82
N GLY A 150 7.56 -9.46 -2.75
CA GLY A 150 6.67 -10.57 -3.11
C GLY A 150 5.31 -10.11 -3.66
N ASN A 151 5.28 -9.08 -4.49
CA ASN A 151 4.05 -8.46 -5.02
C ASN A 151 3.16 -7.76 -3.98
N GLU A 152 3.69 -7.46 -2.82
CA GLU A 152 2.99 -6.72 -1.78
C GLU A 152 3.70 -5.40 -1.52
N PHE A 153 2.94 -4.31 -1.49
CA PHE A 153 3.43 -3.02 -1.02
C PHE A 153 3.34 -2.99 0.50
N ARG A 154 4.49 -2.84 1.13
CA ARG A 154 4.66 -2.97 2.57
C ARG A 154 5.20 -1.70 3.19
N CYS A 155 4.87 -1.49 4.46
CA CYS A 155 5.53 -0.53 5.31
C CYS A 155 6.14 -1.21 6.53
N THR A 156 7.37 -0.83 6.87
CA THR A 156 8.03 -1.18 8.13
C THR A 156 8.30 0.08 8.92
N GLY A 157 7.81 0.11 10.17
CA GLY A 157 8.00 1.24 11.08
C GLY A 157 9.14 1.02 12.05
N TYR A 158 9.89 2.09 12.32
CA TYR A 158 11.04 2.10 13.22
C TYR A 158 10.98 3.28 14.18
N ASP A 159 11.58 3.09 15.36
CA ASP A 159 11.95 4.19 16.26
C ASP A 159 13.24 4.86 15.75
N GLY A 160 13.13 6.11 15.33
CA GLY A 160 14.27 6.86 14.78
C GLY A 160 15.39 7.07 15.78
N ARG A 161 15.10 7.15 17.10
CA ARG A 161 16.14 7.26 18.13
C ARG A 161 16.94 5.98 18.28
N VAL A 162 16.26 4.82 18.15
CA VAL A 162 16.96 3.52 18.12
C VAL A 162 17.85 3.44 16.90
N LEU A 163 17.37 3.86 15.73
CA LEU A 163 18.15 3.88 14.51
C LEU A 163 19.38 4.81 14.59
N ARG A 164 19.25 5.93 15.30
CA ARG A 164 20.35 6.87 15.55
C ARG A 164 21.29 6.42 16.67
N GLY A 165 20.99 5.32 17.37
CA GLY A 165 21.80 4.83 18.50
C GLY A 165 21.61 5.61 19.80
N LEU A 166 20.58 6.43 19.93
CA LEU A 166 20.28 7.26 21.10
C LEU A 166 19.41 6.53 22.13
N LYS A 167 18.77 5.43 21.75
CA LYS A 167 17.89 4.63 22.60
C LYS A 167 18.11 3.16 22.34
N THR A 168 17.98 2.35 23.38
CA THR A 168 17.97 0.89 23.23
C THR A 168 16.60 0.44 22.71
N GLN A 169 16.62 -0.45 21.73
CA GLN A 169 15.40 -0.99 21.16
C GLN A 169 14.56 -1.74 22.22
N SER A 170 13.34 -1.29 22.44
CA SER A 170 12.38 -1.90 23.38
C SER A 170 11.33 -2.74 22.65
N VAL A 171 10.96 -2.34 21.43
CA VAL A 171 9.99 -3.00 20.58
C VAL A 171 10.63 -3.26 19.21
N SER A 172 10.51 -4.48 18.72
CA SER A 172 11.03 -4.83 17.39
C SER A 172 10.24 -4.10 16.29
N PRO A 173 10.90 -3.66 15.21
CA PRO A 173 10.23 -3.11 14.06
C PRO A 173 9.16 -4.08 13.55
N ASN A 174 7.99 -3.53 13.20
CA ASN A 174 6.88 -4.30 12.66
C ASN A 174 6.67 -3.94 11.18
N THR A 175 6.13 -4.89 10.43
CA THR A 175 5.83 -4.71 9.00
C THR A 175 4.36 -5.00 8.74
N VAL A 176 3.72 -4.14 7.96
CA VAL A 176 2.34 -4.32 7.52
C VAL A 176 2.27 -4.28 6.00
N THR A 177 1.43 -5.15 5.42
CA THR A 177 1.07 -5.07 4.01
C THR A 177 0.01 -4.00 3.84
N LEU A 178 0.29 -3.01 3.00
CA LEU A 178 -0.61 -1.90 2.70
C LEU A 178 -1.50 -2.20 1.50
N LEU A 179 -0.97 -2.93 0.52
CA LEU A 179 -1.66 -3.28 -0.72
C LEU A 179 -1.08 -4.55 -1.30
N ASP A 180 -1.96 -5.47 -1.71
CA ASP A 180 -1.61 -6.70 -2.43
C ASP A 180 -1.60 -6.49 -3.95
N ASN A 181 -0.93 -7.41 -4.66
CA ASN A 181 -0.85 -7.44 -6.13
C ASN A 181 -0.23 -6.18 -6.74
N VAL A 182 0.79 -5.62 -6.07
CA VAL A 182 1.60 -4.51 -6.58
C VAL A 182 2.82 -5.08 -7.30
N SER A 183 2.93 -4.81 -8.59
CA SER A 183 4.05 -5.27 -9.40
C SER A 183 5.24 -4.32 -9.36
N ASN A 184 5.01 -3.03 -9.15
CA ASN A 184 6.07 -2.02 -9.12
C ASN A 184 5.66 -0.78 -8.31
N PHE A 185 6.65 -0.17 -7.64
CA PHE A 185 6.55 1.10 -6.93
C PHE A 185 7.69 2.00 -7.41
N GLN A 186 7.35 3.16 -7.97
CA GLN A 186 8.32 4.12 -8.50
C GLN A 186 8.06 5.49 -7.91
N LEU A 187 9.13 6.19 -7.57
CA LEU A 187 9.09 7.51 -6.98
C LEU A 187 9.79 8.50 -7.90
N GLN A 188 9.20 9.68 -8.03
CA GLN A 188 9.82 10.81 -8.70
C GLN A 188 9.82 12.01 -7.77
N TYR A 189 10.98 12.60 -7.59
CA TYR A 189 11.17 13.80 -6.77
C TYR A 189 11.21 15.02 -7.67
N GLY A 190 10.38 16.01 -7.36
CA GLY A 190 10.52 17.34 -7.92
C GLY A 190 11.57 18.11 -7.11
N VAL A 191 12.62 18.58 -7.73
CA VAL A 191 13.56 19.54 -7.14
C VAL A 191 13.31 20.92 -7.74
N SER A 192 13.21 21.93 -6.88
CA SER A 192 13.24 23.32 -7.33
C SER A 192 14.71 23.75 -7.40
N ASP A 193 15.18 24.09 -8.58
CA ASP A 193 16.45 24.78 -8.75
C ASP A 193 16.22 26.23 -8.28
N VAL A 194 16.46 26.51 -7.01
CA VAL A 194 16.54 27.88 -6.53
C VAL A 194 17.91 28.35 -6.88
N ALA A 195 18.03 28.98 -8.07
CA ALA A 195 19.19 29.81 -8.35
C ALA A 195 19.19 30.96 -7.32
N GLU A 196 20.14 30.98 -6.41
CA GLU A 196 20.45 32.12 -5.58
C GLU A 196 20.92 33.31 -6.42
#